data_a7c9260f8d23a9af3bf1a554962d02f0
#
_entry.id   a7c9260f8d23a9af3bf1a554962d02f0
#
_cell.length_a   1.000
_cell.length_b   1.000
_cell.length_c   1.000
_cell.angle_alpha   90.00
_cell.angle_beta   90.00
_cell.angle_gamma   90.00
#
_symmetry.space_group_name_H-M   'P 1'
#
loop_
_entity.id
_entity.type
_entity.pdbx_description
1 polymer ?
#
loop_
_entity_poly.entity_id
_entity_poly.type
_entity_poly.pdbx_seq_one_letter_code
_entity_poly.pdbx_strand_id
1 'polypeptide(L)'
;EFEENKFLDISMTSDKKSKKKFLEIYSDIPQPLLTEYSFFEGLSDGVLTFSSIIDGENSFSKIVIEDFKLVNAPGVVKLLSLADFGGLADLAEGDGLTFERMEINMINDNGFLKLEELYAVGPSISVLMEGYRDINGLTSLRGTLVPAKNLNKLLSKIPVIGKIIIPKEIGEGLFGVSFKMKGIPGKIKTTINPIKTLTPRFITKALEKSKESN
;
A
#
# COMPACT_ATOMS: atom_id res chain seq x y z
N GLU A 1 -23.28 -8.97 -10.72
CA GLU A 1 -24.20 -9.43 -9.64
C GLU A 1 -23.46 -9.26 -8.33
N PHE A 2 -24.03 -8.50 -7.39
CA PHE A 2 -23.51 -8.41 -6.04
C PHE A 2 -23.95 -9.67 -5.27
N GLU A 3 -23.07 -10.24 -4.46
CA GLU A 3 -23.42 -11.36 -3.57
C GLU A 3 -24.50 -10.90 -2.57
N GLU A 4 -25.44 -11.80 -2.22
CA GLU A 4 -26.44 -11.52 -1.19
C GLU A 4 -25.76 -11.09 0.13
N ASN A 5 -26.27 -10.01 0.74
CA ASN A 5 -25.76 -9.39 1.98
C ASN A 5 -24.41 -8.67 1.86
N LYS A 6 -23.94 -8.35 0.67
CA LYS A 6 -22.78 -7.48 0.45
C LYS A 6 -23.24 -6.09 0.04
N PHE A 7 -22.52 -5.06 0.45
CA PHE A 7 -22.93 -3.68 0.13
C PHE A 7 -21.77 -2.76 -0.18
N LEU A 8 -22.11 -1.71 -0.88
CA LEU A 8 -21.27 -0.58 -1.22
C LEU A 8 -22.00 0.68 -0.77
N ASP A 9 -21.38 1.47 0.08
CA ASP A 9 -21.85 2.79 0.47
C ASP A 9 -20.91 3.86 -0.08
N ILE A 10 -21.48 4.85 -0.75
CA ILE A 10 -20.75 5.98 -1.33
C ILE A 10 -21.42 7.26 -0.87
N SER A 11 -20.70 8.09 -0.17
CA SER A 11 -21.15 9.40 0.25
C SER A 11 -20.26 10.50 -0.29
N MET A 12 -20.87 11.59 -0.76
CA MET A 12 -20.16 12.80 -1.17
C MET A 12 -20.81 14.02 -0.55
N THR A 13 -20.03 14.78 0.19
CA THR A 13 -20.46 16.05 0.79
C THR A 13 -19.63 17.20 0.27
N SER A 14 -20.15 18.40 0.33
CA SER A 14 -19.46 19.62 -0.11
C SER A 14 -19.54 20.70 0.94
N ASP A 15 -18.39 21.28 1.26
CA ASP A 15 -18.36 22.48 2.10
C ASP A 15 -18.64 23.72 1.24
N LYS A 16 -19.72 24.43 1.55
CA LYS A 16 -20.15 25.64 0.81
C LYS A 16 -19.15 26.79 0.90
N LYS A 17 -18.34 26.86 1.95
CA LYS A 17 -17.37 27.95 2.16
C LYS A 17 -16.07 27.69 1.40
N SER A 18 -15.48 26.52 1.60
CA SER A 18 -14.18 26.16 1.01
C SER A 18 -14.31 25.58 -0.39
N LYS A 19 -15.53 25.24 -0.85
CA LYS A 19 -15.83 24.51 -2.10
C LYS A 19 -15.17 23.12 -2.20
N LYS A 20 -14.58 22.64 -1.10
CA LYS A 20 -14.01 21.30 -1.04
C LYS A 20 -15.10 20.25 -1.01
N LYS A 21 -14.82 19.12 -1.65
CA LYS A 21 -15.69 17.94 -1.60
C LYS A 21 -15.01 16.87 -0.76
N PHE A 22 -15.82 16.15 -0.01
CA PHE A 22 -15.41 15.01 0.79
C PHE A 22 -16.12 13.78 0.24
N LEU A 23 -15.33 12.83 -0.25
CA LEU A 23 -15.81 11.55 -0.75
C LEU A 23 -15.43 10.46 0.22
N GLU A 24 -16.39 9.65 0.61
CA GLU A 24 -16.19 8.47 1.43
C GLU A 24 -16.83 7.27 0.73
N ILE A 25 -16.13 6.17 0.70
CA ILE A 25 -16.60 4.89 0.15
C ILE A 25 -16.31 3.82 1.19
N TYR A 26 -17.31 3.02 1.48
CA TYR A 26 -17.18 1.79 2.26
C TYR A 26 -17.68 0.63 1.43
N SER A 27 -16.96 -0.48 1.42
CA SER A 27 -17.39 -1.70 0.73
C SER A 27 -16.83 -2.94 1.42
N ASP A 28 -17.66 -3.94 1.60
CA ASP A 28 -17.26 -5.29 2.00
C ASP A 28 -16.99 -6.22 0.80
N ILE A 29 -16.99 -5.64 -0.42
CA ILE A 29 -16.54 -6.26 -1.67
C ILE A 29 -15.61 -5.28 -2.43
N PRO A 30 -14.37 -5.12 -2.00
CA PRO A 30 -13.46 -4.14 -2.59
C PRO A 30 -13.09 -4.45 -4.05
N GLN A 31 -13.14 -5.71 -4.46
CA GLN A 31 -12.68 -6.19 -5.75
C GLN A 31 -13.29 -5.45 -6.95
N PRO A 32 -14.62 -5.23 -7.08
CA PRO A 32 -15.18 -4.53 -8.22
C PRO A 32 -14.71 -3.07 -8.35
N LEU A 33 -14.41 -2.42 -7.20
CA LEU A 33 -13.94 -1.04 -7.18
C LEU A 33 -12.47 -0.92 -7.59
N LEU A 34 -11.69 -1.96 -7.39
CA LEU A 34 -10.25 -1.96 -7.56
C LEU A 34 -9.79 -2.67 -8.84
N THR A 35 -10.68 -3.34 -9.57
CA THR A 35 -10.36 -4.10 -10.79
C THR A 35 -9.73 -3.25 -11.88
N GLU A 36 -10.11 -1.97 -11.96
CA GLU A 36 -9.57 -1.02 -12.92
C GLU A 36 -8.12 -0.57 -12.59
N TYR A 37 -7.65 -0.88 -11.38
CA TYR A 37 -6.31 -0.52 -10.92
C TYR A 37 -5.43 -1.75 -10.89
N SER A 38 -4.49 -1.84 -11.82
CA SER A 38 -3.56 -2.97 -11.95
C SER A 38 -2.70 -3.27 -10.69
N PHE A 39 -2.66 -2.36 -9.70
CA PHE A 39 -2.01 -2.59 -8.41
C PHE A 39 -2.74 -3.60 -7.52
N PHE A 40 -4.03 -3.79 -7.75
CA PHE A 40 -4.91 -4.64 -6.94
C PHE A 40 -5.34 -5.90 -7.70
N GLU A 41 -4.63 -6.21 -8.79
CA GLU A 41 -4.87 -7.45 -9.52
C GLU A 41 -4.67 -8.63 -8.58
N GLY A 42 -5.68 -9.50 -8.51
CA GLY A 42 -5.69 -10.65 -7.61
C GLY A 42 -6.15 -10.38 -6.19
N LEU A 43 -6.59 -9.16 -5.85
CA LEU A 43 -7.18 -8.89 -4.54
C LEU A 43 -8.55 -9.60 -4.42
N SER A 44 -8.73 -10.34 -3.35
CA SER A 44 -9.98 -10.99 -2.97
C SER A 44 -10.27 -10.77 -1.50
N ASP A 45 -11.55 -10.83 -1.15
CA ASP A 45 -12.05 -10.61 0.20
C ASP A 45 -11.72 -9.21 0.76
N GLY A 46 -11.99 -9.00 2.02
CA GLY A 46 -11.64 -7.80 2.77
C GLY A 46 -12.72 -6.72 2.79
N VAL A 47 -12.45 -5.73 3.62
CA VAL A 47 -13.28 -4.53 3.78
C VAL A 47 -12.48 -3.32 3.35
N LEU A 48 -13.04 -2.54 2.44
CA LEU A 48 -12.43 -1.31 1.92
C LEU A 48 -13.09 -0.08 2.54
N THR A 49 -12.26 0.83 3.01
CA THR A 49 -12.63 2.21 3.31
C THR A 49 -11.77 3.14 2.47
N PHE A 50 -12.40 4.03 1.73
CA PHE A 50 -11.75 5.09 0.97
C PHE A 50 -12.26 6.44 1.46
N SER A 51 -11.36 7.39 1.66
CA SER A 51 -11.70 8.78 1.94
C SER A 51 -10.87 9.71 1.06
N SER A 52 -11.48 10.79 0.59
CA SER A 52 -10.79 11.78 -0.23
C SER A 52 -11.31 13.19 0.04
N ILE A 53 -10.37 14.12 0.17
CA ILE A 53 -10.62 15.57 0.18
C ILE A 53 -10.22 16.09 -1.18
N ILE A 54 -11.20 16.64 -1.91
CA ILE A 54 -11.03 17.10 -3.29
C ILE A 54 -11.16 18.62 -3.31
N ASP A 55 -10.17 19.29 -3.91
CA ASP A 55 -10.08 20.75 -4.06
C ASP A 55 -9.70 21.05 -5.53
N GLY A 56 -10.71 21.29 -6.37
CA GLY A 56 -10.53 21.40 -7.81
C GLY A 56 -10.00 20.11 -8.44
N GLU A 57 -8.83 20.19 -9.07
CA GLU A 57 -8.14 19.05 -9.67
C GLU A 57 -7.16 18.36 -8.71
N ASN A 58 -7.08 18.86 -7.47
CA ASN A 58 -6.21 18.32 -6.44
C ASN A 58 -7.00 17.44 -5.49
N SER A 59 -6.37 16.40 -4.98
CA SER A 59 -6.98 15.60 -3.91
C SER A 59 -5.94 15.00 -2.98
N PHE A 60 -6.36 14.83 -1.74
CA PHE A 60 -5.69 13.99 -0.75
C PHE A 60 -6.60 12.81 -0.45
N SER A 61 -6.11 11.61 -0.68
CA SER A 61 -6.91 10.39 -0.57
C SER A 61 -6.23 9.35 0.31
N LYS A 62 -7.04 8.62 1.04
CA LYS A 62 -6.63 7.50 1.87
C LYS A 62 -7.47 6.27 1.52
N ILE A 63 -6.79 5.13 1.32
CA ILE A 63 -7.41 3.81 1.19
C ILE A 63 -6.98 2.97 2.39
N VAL A 64 -7.92 2.26 2.98
CA VAL A 64 -7.65 1.20 3.96
C VAL A 64 -8.37 -0.05 3.48
N ILE A 65 -7.67 -1.18 3.45
CA ILE A 65 -8.27 -2.50 3.19
C ILE A 65 -7.84 -3.41 4.33
N GLU A 66 -8.83 -4.09 4.93
CA GLU A 66 -8.62 -5.00 6.06
C GLU A 66 -9.03 -6.42 5.68
N ASP A 67 -8.32 -7.41 6.23
CA ASP A 67 -8.61 -8.85 6.11
C ASP A 67 -8.78 -9.35 4.67
N PHE A 68 -7.81 -9.05 3.81
CA PHE A 68 -7.84 -9.40 2.38
C PHE A 68 -6.78 -10.42 1.99
N LYS A 69 -6.92 -10.99 0.79
CA LYS A 69 -5.94 -11.86 0.15
C LYS A 69 -5.49 -11.29 -1.19
N LEU A 70 -4.27 -11.65 -1.58
CA LEU A 70 -3.78 -11.49 -2.94
C LEU A 70 -3.56 -12.87 -3.55
N VAL A 71 -4.36 -13.21 -4.56
CA VAL A 71 -4.36 -14.50 -5.25
C VAL A 71 -4.10 -14.26 -6.72
N ASN A 72 -3.21 -15.06 -7.33
CA ASN A 72 -2.90 -14.92 -8.75
C ASN A 72 -2.54 -13.49 -9.17
N ALA A 73 -1.78 -12.79 -8.32
CA ALA A 73 -1.33 -11.41 -8.57
C ALA A 73 0.05 -11.41 -9.28
N PRO A 74 0.12 -11.38 -10.64
CA PRO A 74 1.36 -11.61 -11.38
C PRO A 74 2.48 -10.65 -11.02
N GLY A 75 2.15 -9.41 -10.71
CA GLY A 75 3.10 -8.39 -10.28
C GLY A 75 3.76 -8.73 -8.93
N VAL A 76 2.97 -9.24 -7.99
CA VAL A 76 3.43 -9.67 -6.66
C VAL A 76 4.24 -10.95 -6.76
N VAL A 77 3.74 -11.94 -7.49
CA VAL A 77 4.46 -13.22 -7.75
C VAL A 77 5.83 -12.95 -8.34
N LYS A 78 5.91 -12.13 -9.38
CA LYS A 78 7.17 -11.73 -10.01
C LYS A 78 8.11 -11.03 -9.02
N LEU A 79 7.58 -10.14 -8.19
CA LEU A 79 8.37 -9.43 -7.19
C LEU A 79 8.95 -10.39 -6.15
N LEU A 80 8.15 -11.33 -5.65
CA LEU A 80 8.56 -12.34 -4.68
C LEU A 80 9.60 -13.30 -5.26
N SER A 81 9.40 -13.77 -6.49
CA SER A 81 10.36 -14.63 -7.20
C SER A 81 11.70 -13.94 -7.40
N LEU A 82 11.70 -12.67 -7.82
CA LEU A 82 12.92 -11.87 -7.96
C LEU A 82 13.63 -11.60 -6.62
N ALA A 83 12.88 -11.56 -5.53
CA ALA A 83 13.41 -11.38 -4.18
C ALA A 83 13.93 -12.67 -3.52
N ASP A 84 13.91 -13.79 -4.26
CA ASP A 84 14.26 -15.13 -3.75
C ASP A 84 13.33 -15.61 -2.63
N PHE A 85 12.06 -15.23 -2.71
CA PHE A 85 10.98 -15.68 -1.81
C PHE A 85 10.07 -16.70 -2.53
N GLY A 86 10.67 -17.72 -3.17
CA GLY A 86 9.96 -18.69 -4.00
C GLY A 86 8.75 -19.34 -3.33
N GLY A 87 8.88 -19.79 -2.07
CA GLY A 87 7.74 -20.36 -1.35
C GLY A 87 6.59 -19.39 -1.12
N LEU A 88 6.85 -18.08 -1.01
CA LEU A 88 5.79 -17.07 -0.95
C LEU A 88 5.22 -16.76 -2.33
N ALA A 89 6.03 -16.87 -3.39
CA ALA A 89 5.55 -16.75 -4.77
C ALA A 89 4.59 -17.88 -5.11
N ASP A 90 4.94 -19.14 -4.76
CA ASP A 90 4.08 -20.30 -4.95
C ASP A 90 2.75 -20.16 -4.17
N LEU A 91 2.82 -19.66 -2.93
CA LEU A 91 1.63 -19.36 -2.14
C LEU A 91 0.75 -18.29 -2.81
N ALA A 92 1.36 -17.24 -3.35
CA ALA A 92 0.63 -16.16 -4.02
C ALA A 92 -0.05 -16.61 -5.33
N GLU A 93 0.51 -17.62 -6.01
CA GLU A 93 -0.09 -18.27 -7.19
C GLU A 93 -1.21 -19.25 -6.81
N GLY A 94 -1.11 -19.91 -5.65
CA GLY A 94 -2.05 -20.93 -5.19
C GLY A 94 -3.09 -20.37 -4.23
N ASP A 95 -2.87 -20.59 -2.92
CA ASP A 95 -3.84 -20.26 -1.86
C ASP A 95 -3.98 -18.76 -1.60
N GLY A 96 -3.04 -17.97 -2.10
CA GLY A 96 -2.96 -16.53 -1.90
C GLY A 96 -2.20 -16.12 -0.65
N LEU A 97 -1.74 -14.86 -0.66
CA LEU A 97 -1.11 -14.20 0.48
C LEU A 97 -2.16 -13.43 1.27
N THR A 98 -2.32 -13.76 2.54
CA THR A 98 -3.23 -13.06 3.44
C THR A 98 -2.56 -11.81 4.02
N PHE A 99 -3.34 -10.74 4.10
CA PHE A 99 -2.96 -9.48 4.75
C PHE A 99 -4.03 -9.08 5.75
N GLU A 100 -3.59 -8.62 6.92
CA GLU A 100 -4.48 -8.11 7.97
C GLU A 100 -4.94 -6.69 7.65
N ARG A 101 -4.02 -5.88 7.08
CA ARG A 101 -4.30 -4.47 6.78
C ARG A 101 -3.37 -3.93 5.72
N MET A 102 -3.94 -3.14 4.81
CA MET A 102 -3.21 -2.25 3.92
C MET A 102 -3.71 -0.82 4.10
N GLU A 103 -2.81 0.13 4.11
CA GLU A 103 -3.13 1.54 4.13
C GLU A 103 -2.31 2.26 3.06
N ILE A 104 -2.97 3.16 2.33
CA ILE A 104 -2.37 3.91 1.23
C ILE A 104 -2.76 5.38 1.39
N ASN A 105 -1.78 6.26 1.44
CA ASN A 105 -1.97 7.71 1.41
C ASN A 105 -1.45 8.28 0.09
N MET A 106 -2.30 9.03 -0.60
CA MET A 106 -2.05 9.55 -1.95
C MET A 106 -2.38 11.02 -2.04
N ILE A 107 -1.59 11.73 -2.85
CA ILE A 107 -1.87 13.10 -3.27
C ILE A 107 -1.98 13.09 -4.79
N ASN A 108 -3.05 13.64 -5.31
CA ASN A 108 -3.15 14.00 -6.72
C ASN A 108 -3.01 15.52 -6.84
N ASP A 109 -2.08 15.95 -7.66
CA ASP A 109 -1.83 17.36 -8.00
C ASP A 109 -1.88 17.49 -9.53
N ASN A 110 -3.02 17.95 -10.05
CA ASN A 110 -3.24 18.16 -11.48
C ASN A 110 -2.85 16.93 -12.34
N GLY A 111 -3.22 15.73 -11.91
CA GLY A 111 -2.93 14.47 -12.60
C GLY A 111 -1.55 13.85 -12.26
N PHE A 112 -0.71 14.55 -11.51
CA PHE A 112 0.47 13.94 -10.91
C PHE A 112 0.07 13.22 -9.61
N LEU A 113 0.03 11.89 -9.66
CA LEU A 113 -0.34 11.06 -8.53
C LEU A 113 0.91 10.68 -7.72
N LYS A 114 1.00 11.17 -6.50
CA LYS A 114 2.04 10.80 -5.55
C LYS A 114 1.49 9.78 -4.55
N LEU A 115 2.11 8.62 -4.50
CA LEU A 115 1.95 7.65 -3.44
C LEU A 115 2.90 8.06 -2.31
N GLU A 116 2.38 8.72 -1.28
CA GLU A 116 3.22 9.16 -0.17
C GLU A 116 3.71 8.00 0.67
N GLU A 117 2.79 7.08 0.95
CA GLU A 117 3.08 5.86 1.65
C GLU A 117 2.03 4.79 1.33
N LEU A 118 2.51 3.57 1.19
CA LEU A 118 1.72 2.35 1.24
C LEU A 118 2.41 1.42 2.22
N TYR A 119 1.65 0.89 3.14
CA TYR A 119 2.08 -0.28 3.90
C TYR A 119 0.99 -1.36 3.85
N ALA A 120 1.42 -2.61 3.74
CA ALA A 120 0.56 -3.77 3.88
C ALA A 120 1.21 -4.73 4.87
N VAL A 121 0.45 -5.19 5.85
CA VAL A 121 0.92 -6.09 6.91
C VAL A 121 0.19 -7.41 6.80
N GLY A 122 0.94 -8.49 6.72
CA GLY A 122 0.42 -9.85 6.72
C GLY A 122 1.28 -10.80 7.54
N PRO A 123 0.75 -11.99 7.88
CA PRO A 123 1.44 -12.96 8.72
C PRO A 123 2.69 -13.54 8.06
N SER A 124 2.77 -13.56 6.75
CA SER A 124 3.92 -14.11 6.00
C SER A 124 4.89 -13.05 5.52
N ILE A 125 4.39 -11.87 5.15
CA ILE A 125 5.17 -10.78 4.59
C ILE A 125 4.48 -9.44 4.84
N SER A 126 5.29 -8.39 4.97
CA SER A 126 4.82 -7.01 4.92
C SER A 126 5.48 -6.25 3.78
N VAL A 127 4.79 -5.25 3.27
CA VAL A 127 5.22 -4.41 2.17
C VAL A 127 5.18 -2.95 2.60
N LEU A 128 6.24 -2.24 2.31
CA LEU A 128 6.34 -0.79 2.46
C LEU A 128 6.68 -0.22 1.09
N MET A 129 5.94 0.79 0.63
CA MET A 129 6.15 1.37 -0.71
C MET A 129 5.81 2.86 -0.74
N GLU A 130 6.52 3.59 -1.59
CA GLU A 130 6.24 4.97 -1.94
C GLU A 130 6.60 5.22 -3.41
N GLY A 131 6.16 6.35 -3.95
CA GLY A 131 6.53 6.74 -5.30
C GLY A 131 5.55 7.69 -5.96
N TYR A 132 5.49 7.63 -7.29
CA TYR A 132 4.60 8.50 -8.06
C TYR A 132 4.27 7.91 -9.44
N ARG A 133 3.21 8.46 -10.02
CA ARG A 133 2.87 8.35 -11.43
C ARG A 133 2.67 9.76 -11.98
N ASP A 134 3.39 10.11 -13.03
CA ASP A 134 3.25 11.40 -13.68
C ASP A 134 2.06 11.45 -14.67
N ILE A 135 1.79 12.62 -15.19
CA ILE A 135 0.69 12.87 -16.14
C ILE A 135 0.81 12.08 -17.44
N ASN A 136 2.01 11.63 -17.81
CA ASN A 136 2.28 10.80 -19.00
C ASN A 136 2.20 9.30 -18.68
N GLY A 137 1.85 8.93 -17.47
CA GLY A 137 1.75 7.55 -17.00
C GLY A 137 3.08 6.92 -16.57
N LEU A 138 4.20 7.67 -16.59
CA LEU A 138 5.45 7.15 -16.05
C LEU A 138 5.31 6.91 -14.55
N THR A 139 5.36 5.65 -14.19
CA THR A 139 5.30 5.18 -12.80
C THR A 139 6.71 4.94 -12.27
N SER A 140 7.00 5.42 -11.08
CA SER A 140 8.26 5.19 -10.36
C SER A 140 7.95 4.90 -8.90
N LEU A 141 8.06 3.64 -8.52
CA LEU A 141 7.81 3.14 -7.16
C LEU A 141 9.08 2.55 -6.59
N ARG A 142 9.22 2.63 -5.29
CA ARG A 142 10.25 1.94 -4.52
C ARG A 142 9.67 1.44 -3.22
N GLY A 143 10.19 0.34 -2.74
CA GLY A 143 9.69 -0.25 -1.51
C GLY A 143 10.62 -1.29 -0.93
N THR A 144 10.11 -1.92 0.11
CA THR A 144 10.79 -3.00 0.83
C THR A 144 9.78 -4.11 1.14
N LEU A 145 10.18 -5.34 0.88
CA LEU A 145 9.50 -6.55 1.33
C LEU A 145 10.14 -7.00 2.63
N VAL A 146 9.33 -7.23 3.66
CA VAL A 146 9.80 -7.66 4.98
C VAL A 146 9.17 -9.01 5.33
N PRO A 147 9.93 -10.11 5.33
CA PRO A 147 9.42 -11.43 5.69
C PRO A 147 8.99 -11.52 7.16
N ALA A 148 8.03 -12.39 7.46
CA ALA A 148 7.45 -12.58 8.80
C ALA A 148 8.47 -12.91 9.91
N LYS A 149 9.56 -13.57 9.56
CA LYS A 149 10.65 -13.88 10.53
C LYS A 149 11.13 -12.61 11.28
N ASN A 150 10.97 -11.46 10.67
CA ASN A 150 11.39 -10.16 11.19
C ASN A 150 10.21 -9.32 11.71
N LEU A 151 8.97 -9.73 11.39
CA LEU A 151 7.74 -9.04 11.80
C LEU A 151 7.49 -9.12 13.32
N ASN A 152 7.75 -10.25 13.97
CA ASN A 152 7.55 -10.40 15.41
C ASN A 152 8.42 -9.43 16.24
N LYS A 153 9.60 -9.08 15.75
CA LYS A 153 10.43 -8.00 16.33
C LYS A 153 9.88 -6.61 16.02
N LEU A 154 9.16 -6.50 14.90
CA LEU A 154 8.53 -5.28 14.45
C LEU A 154 7.23 -5.00 15.20
N LEU A 155 6.34 -5.99 15.29
CA LEU A 155 5.00 -5.87 15.88
C LEU A 155 5.03 -5.67 17.40
N SER A 156 6.01 -6.25 18.12
CA SER A 156 6.11 -6.11 19.57
C SER A 156 6.50 -4.71 20.07
N LYS A 157 6.88 -3.79 19.17
CA LYS A 157 7.39 -2.46 19.50
C LYS A 157 6.56 -1.33 18.95
N ILE A 158 5.36 -1.64 18.46
CA ILE A 158 4.47 -0.73 17.79
C ILE A 158 3.47 -0.11 18.76
N PRO A 159 3.56 1.18 19.09
CA PRO A 159 2.46 1.85 19.76
C PRO A 159 1.28 2.00 18.79
N VAL A 160 0.22 1.25 19.07
CA VAL A 160 -1.07 1.33 18.36
C VAL A 160 -1.74 2.63 18.70
N ILE A 161 -1.49 3.67 17.97
CA ILE A 161 -2.30 4.88 18.02
C ILE A 161 -2.40 5.42 16.60
N GLY A 162 -3.46 5.09 15.87
CA GLY A 162 -3.97 5.83 14.70
C GLY A 162 -2.98 6.47 13.72
N LYS A 163 -1.70 6.14 13.80
CA LYS A 163 -0.58 6.64 12.99
C LYS A 163 0.39 5.51 12.76
N ILE A 164 0.95 5.47 11.61
CA ILE A 164 1.93 4.52 11.09
C ILE A 164 2.84 3.99 12.19
N ILE A 165 2.81 2.68 12.29
CA ILE A 165 3.61 1.91 13.20
C ILE A 165 5.04 1.88 12.70
N ILE A 166 5.91 2.70 13.24
CA ILE A 166 7.33 2.70 12.91
C ILE A 166 8.09 2.20 14.12
N PRO A 167 8.75 1.05 14.03
CA PRO A 167 9.61 0.58 15.11
C PRO A 167 10.75 1.56 15.34
N LYS A 168 11.00 1.94 16.59
CA LYS A 168 12.11 2.83 16.96
C LYS A 168 13.51 2.29 16.54
N GLU A 169 13.61 1.01 16.17
CA GLU A 169 14.86 0.31 15.83
C GLU A 169 15.03 0.04 14.33
N ILE A 170 14.31 0.75 13.45
CA ILE A 170 14.52 0.63 11.99
C ILE A 170 15.94 1.07 11.56
N GLY A 171 16.70 1.72 12.44
CA GLY A 171 18.11 2.04 12.21
C GLY A 171 19.05 0.83 12.22
N GLU A 172 18.68 -0.28 12.86
CA GLU A 172 19.53 -1.45 13.03
C GLU A 172 18.86 -2.72 12.50
N GLY A 173 18.91 -2.92 11.16
CA GLY A 173 18.72 -4.25 10.58
C GLY A 173 17.29 -4.73 10.38
N LEU A 174 16.42 -3.97 9.74
CA LEU A 174 15.27 -4.53 9.03
C LEU A 174 15.80 -5.38 7.87
N PHE A 175 15.88 -6.69 8.09
CA PHE A 175 16.21 -7.63 7.03
C PHE A 175 15.01 -7.72 6.09
N GLY A 176 15.07 -6.97 5.01
CA GLY A 176 14.09 -6.96 3.95
C GLY A 176 14.76 -6.86 2.60
N VAL A 177 14.00 -7.06 1.56
CA VAL A 177 14.45 -6.94 0.19
C VAL A 177 13.88 -5.67 -0.41
N SER A 178 14.76 -4.77 -0.81
CA SER A 178 14.36 -3.53 -1.47
C SER A 178 14.09 -3.74 -2.94
N PHE A 179 13.09 -3.08 -3.45
CA PHE A 179 12.74 -3.10 -4.87
C PHE A 179 12.50 -1.70 -5.43
N LYS A 180 12.65 -1.60 -6.75
CA LYS A 180 12.25 -0.43 -7.54
C LYS A 180 11.47 -0.91 -8.76
N MET A 181 10.40 -0.21 -9.07
CA MET A 181 9.56 -0.43 -10.25
C MET A 181 9.53 0.89 -11.02
N LYS A 182 9.89 0.85 -12.30
CA LYS A 182 9.89 2.07 -13.13
C LYS A 182 9.48 1.73 -14.57
N GLY A 183 8.59 2.53 -15.13
CA GLY A 183 8.13 2.41 -16.50
C GLY A 183 6.75 2.99 -16.72
N ILE A 184 6.29 2.93 -17.95
CA ILE A 184 4.90 3.21 -18.32
C ILE A 184 4.05 1.95 -18.18
N PRO A 185 2.71 2.04 -18.08
CA PRO A 185 1.82 0.88 -18.03
C PRO A 185 2.15 -0.14 -19.12
N GLY A 186 2.18 -1.43 -18.76
CA GLY A 186 2.57 -2.54 -19.64
C GLY A 186 4.08 -2.68 -19.90
N LYS A 187 4.92 -1.73 -19.47
CA LYS A 187 6.40 -1.75 -19.63
C LYS A 187 7.16 -1.44 -18.35
N ILE A 188 6.59 -1.78 -17.20
CA ILE A 188 7.23 -1.57 -15.91
C ILE A 188 8.38 -2.56 -15.71
N LYS A 189 9.58 -2.04 -15.47
CA LYS A 189 10.76 -2.82 -15.10
C LYS A 189 10.89 -2.85 -13.59
N THR A 190 11.04 -4.05 -13.03
CA THR A 190 11.28 -4.27 -11.61
C THR A 190 12.75 -4.65 -11.40
N THR A 191 13.38 -4.01 -10.43
CA THR A 191 14.74 -4.31 -9.99
C THR A 191 14.74 -4.56 -8.49
N ILE A 192 15.49 -5.57 -8.07
CA ILE A 192 15.63 -5.98 -6.67
C ILE A 192 17.05 -5.70 -6.20
N ASN A 193 17.18 -5.27 -4.95
CA ASN A 193 18.46 -5.16 -4.27
C ASN A 193 18.39 -5.94 -2.95
N PRO A 194 18.91 -7.17 -2.90
CA PRO A 194 18.84 -8.01 -1.69
C PRO A 194 19.77 -7.53 -0.58
N ILE A 195 20.73 -6.67 -0.87
CA ILE A 195 21.81 -6.30 0.07
C ILE A 195 21.51 -4.98 0.80
N LYS A 196 20.61 -4.15 0.28
CA LYS A 196 20.31 -2.84 0.87
C LYS A 196 18.83 -2.75 1.25
N THR A 197 18.58 -2.69 2.55
CA THR A 197 17.28 -2.27 3.06
C THR A 197 17.11 -0.79 2.75
N LEU A 198 16.20 -0.45 1.84
CA LEU A 198 15.80 0.92 1.62
C LEU A 198 14.67 1.24 2.58
N THR A 199 14.92 2.11 3.53
CA THR A 199 13.84 2.68 4.34
C THR A 199 13.11 3.72 3.49
N PRO A 200 11.82 3.56 3.20
CA PRO A 200 11.06 4.59 2.50
C PRO A 200 11.14 5.95 3.21
N ARG A 201 11.09 7.04 2.44
CA ARG A 201 11.28 8.39 2.99
C ARG A 201 10.28 8.77 4.06
N PHE A 202 9.04 8.27 3.96
CA PHE A 202 8.02 8.56 4.96
C PHE A 202 8.38 7.94 6.33
N ILE A 203 9.02 6.79 6.36
CA ILE A 203 9.54 6.17 7.59
C ILE A 203 10.65 7.03 8.17
N THR A 204 11.59 7.47 7.35
CA THR A 204 12.67 8.36 7.79
C THR A 204 12.11 9.65 8.39
N LYS A 205 11.14 10.29 7.72
CA LYS A 205 10.49 11.51 8.22
C LYS A 205 9.73 11.29 9.53
N ALA A 206 9.08 10.15 9.70
CA ALA A 206 8.37 9.87 10.94
C ALA A 206 9.32 9.61 12.11
N LEU A 207 10.48 8.96 11.85
CA LEU A 207 11.55 8.78 12.84
C LEU A 207 12.20 10.13 13.23
N GLU A 208 12.38 11.04 12.28
CA GLU A 208 12.86 12.38 12.54
C GLU A 208 11.90 13.15 13.44
N LYS A 209 10.60 13.18 13.10
CA LYS A 209 9.57 13.83 13.93
C LYS A 209 9.46 13.24 15.33
N SER A 210 9.68 11.94 15.51
CA SER A 210 9.64 11.32 16.84
C SER A 210 10.84 11.69 17.70
N LYS A 211 11.98 12.06 17.08
CA LYS A 211 13.18 12.55 17.79
C LYS A 211 13.06 14.01 18.21
N GLU A 212 12.32 14.81 17.46
CA GLU A 212 12.08 16.23 17.78
C GLU A 212 11.02 16.43 18.90
N SER A 213 10.25 15.38 19.21
CA SER A 213 9.18 15.41 20.24
C SER A 213 9.62 14.84 21.60
N ASN A 214 10.86 14.44 21.77
CA ASN A 214 11.51 14.02 23.01
C ASN A 214 12.63 14.96 23.38
#